data_25d6ece3cd7b53111090f5aa9df35199
#
_entry.id   25d6ece3cd7b53111090f5aa9df35199
#
_cell.length_a   1.000
_cell.length_b   1.000
_cell.length_c   1.000
_cell.angle_alpha   90.00
_cell.angle_beta   90.00
_cell.angle_gamma   90.00
#
_symmetry.space_group_name_H-M   'P 1'
#
loop_
_entity.id
_entity.type
_entity.pdbx_description
1 polymer ?
#
loop_
_entity_poly.entity_id
_entity_poly.type
_entity_poly.pdbx_seq_one_letter_code
_entity_poly.pdbx_strand_id
1 'polypeptide(L)'
;MKWFNNPETLEDLKKQYKKLAFQNHPDRGGKTSDMQEINAEYEALFSRLKDTHKNAEGEFYTARTATTETATEFMDIIEKLIHMEGIEIEVCGSWVWVTGDTRPHKEELKALSFRWSSNKSAWYFHRDGYKKRSKKSLTLDEIRGYYGSEKIEKENSGKIAVA
;
A
#
# COMPACT_ATOMS: atom_id res chain seq x y z
N MET A 1 11.06 17.23 6.33
CA MET A 1 10.04 16.17 6.52
C MET A 1 9.70 16.04 8.01
N LYS A 2 8.43 16.08 8.31
CA LYS A 2 7.94 15.94 9.70
C LYS A 2 7.43 14.53 9.98
N TRP A 3 6.76 13.94 9.02
CA TRP A 3 6.04 12.68 9.18
C TRP A 3 6.77 11.48 8.60
N PHE A 4 7.33 11.64 7.41
CA PHE A 4 8.03 10.56 6.72
C PHE A 4 9.50 10.49 7.13
N ASN A 5 10.01 9.26 7.24
CA ASN A 5 11.40 9.00 7.60
C ASN A 5 12.21 8.67 6.33
N ASN A 6 12.61 9.71 5.63
CA ASN A 6 13.48 9.67 4.46
C ASN A 6 13.22 8.48 3.50
N PRO A 7 12.00 8.36 2.92
CA PRO A 7 11.72 7.29 1.97
C PRO A 7 12.63 7.43 0.75
N GLU A 8 13.18 6.32 0.31
CA GLU A 8 14.13 6.27 -0.81
C GLU A 8 13.48 5.79 -2.11
N THR A 9 12.36 5.08 -2.01
CA THR A 9 11.63 4.51 -3.15
C THR A 9 10.14 4.75 -3.04
N LEU A 10 9.42 4.55 -4.14
CA LEU A 10 7.95 4.61 -4.14
C LEU A 10 7.34 3.57 -3.19
N GLU A 11 7.89 2.37 -3.15
CA GLU A 11 7.42 1.29 -2.28
C GLU A 11 7.56 1.65 -0.81
N ASP A 12 8.70 2.21 -0.44
CA ASP A 12 8.97 2.66 0.92
C ASP A 12 8.05 3.82 1.32
N LEU A 13 7.86 4.78 0.42
CA LEU A 13 6.92 5.88 0.61
C LEU A 13 5.48 5.39 0.86
N LYS A 14 5.01 4.44 0.07
CA LYS A 14 3.68 3.85 0.22
C LYS A 14 3.50 3.11 1.55
N LYS A 15 4.51 2.35 1.97
CA LYS A 15 4.50 1.66 3.26
C LYS A 15 4.40 2.64 4.43
N GLN A 16 5.21 3.69 4.40
CA GLN A 16 5.18 4.72 5.43
C GLN A 16 3.85 5.47 5.45
N TYR A 17 3.32 5.85 4.29
CA TYR A 17 2.01 6.50 4.20
C TYR A 17 0.89 5.64 4.79
N LYS A 18 0.83 4.37 4.41
CA LYS A 18 -0.17 3.43 4.95
C LYS A 18 -0.13 3.40 6.47
N LYS A 19 1.05 3.24 7.04
CA LYS A 19 1.25 3.22 8.50
C LYS A 19 0.79 4.53 9.16
N LEU A 20 1.23 5.67 8.63
CA LEU A 20 0.87 6.99 9.14
C LEU A 20 -0.63 7.25 9.06
N ALA A 21 -1.27 6.89 7.94
CA ALA A 21 -2.71 7.04 7.76
C ALA A 21 -3.50 6.22 8.79
N PHE A 22 -3.12 4.96 9.01
CA PHE A 22 -3.77 4.11 10.00
C PHE A 22 -3.60 4.62 11.44
N GLN A 23 -2.46 5.23 11.75
CA GLN A 23 -2.18 5.77 13.08
C GLN A 23 -2.86 7.11 13.36
N ASN A 24 -3.02 7.95 12.35
CA ASN A 24 -3.44 9.35 12.50
C ASN A 24 -4.81 9.67 11.89
N HIS A 25 -5.51 8.68 11.35
CA HIS A 25 -6.81 8.90 10.73
C HIS A 25 -7.85 9.40 11.76
N PRO A 26 -8.66 10.43 11.44
CA PRO A 26 -9.66 10.97 12.36
C PRO A 26 -10.65 9.94 12.89
N ASP A 27 -11.11 9.00 12.04
CA ASP A 27 -12.03 7.93 12.43
C ASP A 27 -11.40 6.90 13.37
N ARG A 28 -10.09 6.98 13.58
CA ARG A 28 -9.32 6.14 14.51
C ARG A 28 -8.75 6.92 15.70
N GLY A 29 -9.24 8.12 15.93
CA GLY A 29 -8.83 8.97 17.04
C GLY A 29 -7.68 9.92 16.74
N GLY A 30 -7.25 10.02 15.49
CA GLY A 30 -6.26 10.99 15.03
C GLY A 30 -6.86 12.38 14.80
N LYS A 31 -6.01 13.32 14.45
CA LYS A 31 -6.41 14.69 14.14
C LYS A 31 -6.48 14.93 12.64
N THR A 32 -7.54 15.61 12.18
CA THR A 32 -7.67 15.99 10.76
C THR A 32 -6.49 16.82 10.28
N SER A 33 -5.98 17.76 11.10
CA SER A 33 -4.81 18.56 10.77
C SER A 33 -3.56 17.73 10.50
N ASP A 34 -3.34 16.67 11.29
CA ASP A 34 -2.19 15.77 11.13
C ASP A 34 -2.30 14.98 9.82
N MET A 35 -3.50 14.49 9.50
CA MET A 35 -3.74 13.82 8.21
C MET A 35 -3.55 14.72 7.01
N GLN A 36 -3.97 16.00 7.11
CA GLN A 36 -3.74 16.97 6.04
C GLN A 36 -2.24 17.21 5.79
N GLU A 37 -1.45 17.32 6.85
CA GLU A 37 0.00 17.45 6.74
C GLU A 37 0.65 16.18 6.15
N ILE A 38 0.23 15.01 6.60
CA ILE A 38 0.71 13.72 6.06
C ILE A 38 0.41 13.62 4.57
N ASN A 39 -0.80 13.94 4.16
CA ASN A 39 -1.21 13.90 2.76
C ASN A 39 -0.39 14.87 1.89
N ALA A 40 -0.19 16.11 2.34
CA ALA A 40 0.60 17.10 1.62
C ALA A 40 2.08 16.67 1.48
N GLU A 41 2.66 16.12 2.53
CA GLU A 41 4.03 15.61 2.51
C GLU A 41 4.16 14.38 1.60
N TYR A 42 3.16 13.49 1.61
CA TYR A 42 3.09 12.34 0.69
C TYR A 42 3.05 12.77 -0.78
N GLU A 43 2.20 13.72 -1.14
CA GLU A 43 2.09 14.23 -2.52
C GLU A 43 3.43 14.80 -3.03
N ALA A 44 4.10 15.59 -2.20
CA ALA A 44 5.39 16.17 -2.55
C ALA A 44 6.47 15.08 -2.75
N LEU A 45 6.52 14.09 -1.86
CA LEU A 45 7.45 12.96 -1.96
C LEU A 45 7.11 12.04 -3.13
N PHE A 46 5.82 11.81 -3.38
CA PHE A 46 5.37 10.99 -4.51
C PHE A 46 5.86 11.57 -5.85
N SER A 47 5.71 12.88 -6.05
CA SER A 47 6.18 13.54 -7.27
C SER A 47 7.67 13.32 -7.54
N ARG A 48 8.47 13.18 -6.49
CA ARG A 48 9.91 12.93 -6.57
C ARG A 48 10.26 11.46 -6.75
N LEU A 49 9.52 10.55 -6.12
CA LEU A 49 9.89 9.13 -5.98
C LEU A 49 9.10 8.17 -6.88
N LYS A 50 8.06 8.64 -7.57
CA LYS A 50 7.10 7.80 -8.29
C LYS A 50 7.71 6.78 -9.28
N ASP A 51 8.88 7.08 -9.83
CA ASP A 51 9.57 6.22 -10.78
C ASP A 51 10.86 5.61 -10.21
N THR A 52 11.12 5.80 -8.92
CA THR A 52 12.32 5.29 -8.24
C THR A 52 11.99 4.00 -7.49
N HIS A 53 12.71 2.94 -7.82
CA HIS A 53 12.49 1.60 -7.28
C HIS A 53 13.81 0.98 -6.81
N LYS A 54 13.73 -0.13 -6.08
CA LYS A 54 14.86 -0.91 -5.63
C LYS A 54 14.65 -2.37 -6.02
N ASN A 55 15.66 -3.00 -6.61
CA ASN A 55 15.58 -4.40 -6.97
C ASN A 55 15.85 -5.33 -5.75
N ALA A 56 15.76 -6.65 -5.97
CA ALA A 56 15.99 -7.64 -4.91
C ALA A 56 17.42 -7.60 -4.34
N GLU A 57 18.40 -7.13 -5.13
CA GLU A 57 19.80 -6.98 -4.75
C GLU A 57 20.06 -5.67 -3.99
N GLY A 58 19.06 -4.81 -3.86
CA GLY A 58 19.16 -3.53 -3.16
C GLY A 58 19.66 -2.37 -4.00
N GLU A 59 19.74 -2.54 -5.31
CA GLU A 59 20.17 -1.49 -6.24
C GLU A 59 18.99 -0.61 -6.66
N PHE A 60 19.21 0.70 -6.71
CA PHE A 60 18.22 1.65 -7.19
C PHE A 60 18.12 1.65 -8.71
N TYR A 61 16.92 1.71 -9.23
CA TYR A 61 16.67 1.90 -10.65
C TYR A 61 15.47 2.81 -10.89
N THR A 62 15.47 3.48 -12.04
CA THR A 62 14.32 4.25 -12.51
C THR A 62 13.52 3.39 -13.48
N ALA A 63 12.19 3.38 -13.32
CA ALA A 63 11.32 2.65 -14.22
C ALA A 63 11.48 3.13 -15.68
N ARG A 64 11.51 2.20 -16.62
CA ARG A 64 11.59 2.52 -18.07
C ARG A 64 10.35 3.24 -18.57
N THR A 65 9.21 2.92 -17.99
CA THR A 65 7.93 3.55 -18.27
C THR A 65 7.45 4.23 -16.99
N ALA A 66 7.16 5.53 -17.08
CA ALA A 66 6.62 6.28 -15.97
C ALA A 66 5.28 5.66 -15.48
N THR A 67 5.09 5.63 -14.17
CA THR A 67 3.82 5.16 -13.62
C THR A 67 2.67 6.08 -14.01
N THR A 68 1.52 5.49 -14.30
CA THR A 68 0.25 6.22 -14.49
C THR A 68 -0.48 6.47 -13.18
N GLU A 69 0.01 5.90 -12.07
CA GLU A 69 -0.55 6.10 -10.74
C GLU A 69 -0.33 7.54 -10.26
N THR A 70 -1.32 8.08 -9.58
CA THR A 70 -1.24 9.38 -8.92
C THR A 70 -1.18 9.22 -7.40
N ALA A 71 -0.65 10.23 -6.71
CA ALA A 71 -0.65 10.25 -5.25
C ALA A 71 -2.07 10.13 -4.70
N THR A 72 -3.02 10.85 -5.28
CA THR A 72 -4.43 10.86 -4.87
C THR A 72 -5.06 9.47 -4.98
N GLU A 73 -4.78 8.72 -6.03
CA GLU A 73 -5.31 7.35 -6.20
C GLU A 73 -4.93 6.44 -5.04
N PHE A 74 -3.68 6.46 -4.63
CA PHE A 74 -3.22 5.64 -3.49
C PHE A 74 -3.81 6.12 -2.16
N MET A 75 -3.87 7.43 -1.96
CA MET A 75 -4.51 8.02 -0.77
C MET A 75 -5.98 7.61 -0.68
N ASP A 76 -6.73 7.66 -1.77
CA ASP A 76 -8.15 7.26 -1.83
C ASP A 76 -8.33 5.78 -1.54
N ILE A 77 -7.46 4.92 -2.06
CA ILE A 77 -7.48 3.48 -1.78
C ILE A 77 -7.28 3.23 -0.29
N ILE A 78 -6.29 3.82 0.32
CA ILE A 78 -6.01 3.66 1.76
C ILE A 78 -7.17 4.21 2.59
N GLU A 79 -7.73 5.36 2.23
CA GLU A 79 -8.92 5.93 2.90
C GLU A 79 -10.09 4.95 2.92
N LYS A 80 -10.37 4.28 1.83
CA LYS A 80 -11.43 3.28 1.74
C LYS A 80 -11.11 2.01 2.53
N LEU A 81 -9.87 1.52 2.45
CA LEU A 81 -9.45 0.32 3.15
C LEU A 81 -9.43 0.49 4.68
N ILE A 82 -9.19 1.69 5.18
CA ILE A 82 -9.22 2.00 6.62
C ILE A 82 -10.59 1.67 7.24
N HIS A 83 -11.68 1.85 6.50
CA HIS A 83 -13.04 1.58 6.98
C HIS A 83 -13.46 0.11 6.91
N MET A 84 -12.70 -0.73 6.22
CA MET A 84 -12.99 -2.16 6.13
C MET A 84 -12.43 -2.91 7.33
N GLU A 85 -13.27 -3.63 8.05
CA GLU A 85 -12.86 -4.41 9.23
C GLU A 85 -12.49 -5.84 8.86
N GLY A 86 -11.61 -6.44 9.67
CA GLY A 86 -11.20 -7.84 9.53
C GLY A 86 -10.24 -8.12 8.38
N ILE A 87 -9.78 -7.11 7.67
CA ILE A 87 -8.82 -7.26 6.57
C ILE A 87 -7.39 -6.96 7.02
N GLU A 88 -6.46 -7.56 6.32
CA GLU A 88 -5.02 -7.27 6.41
C GLU A 88 -4.56 -6.61 5.10
N ILE A 89 -3.76 -5.57 5.20
CA ILE A 89 -3.27 -4.80 4.05
C ILE A 89 -1.75 -4.89 4.01
N GLU A 90 -1.22 -5.31 2.87
CA GLU A 90 0.22 -5.36 2.61
C GLU A 90 0.59 -4.56 1.38
N VAL A 91 1.68 -3.82 1.45
CA VAL A 91 2.35 -3.24 0.29
C VAL A 91 3.60 -4.05 0.00
N CYS A 92 3.64 -4.70 -1.15
CA CYS A 92 4.78 -5.49 -1.62
C CYS A 92 5.25 -4.93 -2.96
N GLY A 93 6.40 -4.27 -2.99
CA GLY A 93 6.79 -3.49 -4.15
C GLY A 93 5.76 -2.40 -4.44
N SER A 94 5.32 -2.28 -5.68
CA SER A 94 4.25 -1.35 -6.10
C SER A 94 2.83 -1.94 -6.00
N TRP A 95 2.70 -3.15 -5.49
CA TRP A 95 1.43 -3.87 -5.36
C TRP A 95 0.83 -3.69 -3.98
N VAL A 96 -0.49 -3.57 -3.93
CA VAL A 96 -1.27 -3.61 -2.69
C VAL A 96 -2.03 -4.92 -2.62
N TRP A 97 -1.84 -5.66 -1.54
CA TRP A 97 -2.50 -6.93 -1.28
C TRP A 97 -3.46 -6.81 -0.09
N VAL A 98 -4.63 -7.39 -0.22
CA VAL A 98 -5.65 -7.42 0.84
C VAL A 98 -6.03 -8.87 1.11
N THR A 99 -5.87 -9.29 2.35
CA THR A 99 -6.22 -10.63 2.85
C THR A 99 -7.12 -10.52 4.08
N GLY A 100 -7.40 -11.64 4.71
CA GLY A 100 -8.27 -11.71 5.89
C GLY A 100 -9.75 -11.89 5.52
N ASP A 101 -10.65 -11.32 6.30
CA ASP A 101 -12.09 -11.43 6.06
C ASP A 101 -12.55 -10.42 5.00
N THR A 102 -12.28 -10.75 3.74
CA THR A 102 -12.58 -9.88 2.60
C THR A 102 -13.97 -10.08 2.01
N ARG A 103 -14.70 -11.14 2.40
CA ARG A 103 -16.01 -11.47 1.84
C ARG A 103 -17.06 -10.35 1.99
N PRO A 104 -17.20 -9.70 3.17
CA PRO A 104 -18.13 -8.60 3.33
C PRO A 104 -17.79 -7.38 2.47
N HIS A 105 -16.54 -7.23 2.08
CA HIS A 105 -15.98 -6.08 1.36
C HIS A 105 -15.74 -6.33 -0.13
N LYS A 106 -16.18 -7.47 -0.64
CA LYS A 106 -15.96 -7.91 -2.03
C LYS A 106 -16.35 -6.86 -3.07
N GLU A 107 -17.54 -6.29 -2.94
CA GLU A 107 -18.04 -5.31 -3.91
C GLU A 107 -17.30 -3.97 -3.79
N GLU A 108 -16.93 -3.56 -2.59
CA GLU A 108 -16.12 -2.36 -2.37
C GLU A 108 -14.71 -2.52 -2.94
N LEU A 109 -14.09 -3.69 -2.75
CA LEU A 109 -12.77 -3.98 -3.33
C LEU A 109 -12.81 -3.98 -4.87
N LYS A 110 -13.86 -4.54 -5.47
CA LYS A 110 -14.06 -4.47 -6.92
C LYS A 110 -14.23 -3.03 -7.41
N ALA A 111 -14.99 -2.22 -6.68
CA ALA A 111 -15.19 -0.81 -7.00
C ALA A 111 -13.88 0.00 -6.95
N LEU A 112 -12.93 -0.42 -6.12
CA LEU A 112 -11.58 0.14 -6.04
C LEU A 112 -10.60 -0.44 -7.09
N SER A 113 -11.09 -1.24 -8.03
CA SER A 113 -10.30 -1.91 -9.07
C SER A 113 -9.35 -3.00 -8.56
N PHE A 114 -9.60 -3.54 -7.37
CA PHE A 114 -8.92 -4.74 -6.91
C PHE A 114 -9.39 -5.96 -7.68
N ARG A 115 -8.50 -6.92 -7.85
CA ARG A 115 -8.76 -8.21 -8.48
C ARG A 115 -8.46 -9.36 -7.53
N TRP A 116 -9.23 -10.44 -7.62
CA TRP A 116 -9.03 -11.64 -6.83
C TRP A 116 -8.00 -12.57 -7.47
N SER A 117 -7.05 -13.01 -6.67
CA SER A 117 -6.12 -14.06 -7.04
C SER A 117 -6.43 -15.36 -6.28
N SER A 118 -6.98 -16.36 -6.98
CA SER A 118 -7.31 -17.67 -6.38
C SER A 118 -6.07 -18.39 -5.87
N ASN A 119 -4.96 -18.31 -6.60
CA ASN A 119 -3.71 -18.97 -6.23
C ASN A 119 -3.09 -18.41 -4.95
N LYS A 120 -3.34 -17.14 -4.66
CA LYS A 120 -2.79 -16.45 -3.49
C LYS A 120 -3.83 -16.25 -2.40
N SER A 121 -5.10 -16.56 -2.69
CA SER A 121 -6.24 -16.29 -1.80
C SER A 121 -6.25 -14.85 -1.26
N ALA A 122 -6.00 -13.91 -2.16
CA ALA A 122 -5.84 -12.51 -1.84
C ALA A 122 -6.38 -11.60 -2.94
N TRP A 123 -6.84 -10.43 -2.56
CA TRP A 123 -7.14 -9.33 -3.48
C TRP A 123 -5.88 -8.52 -3.74
N TYR A 124 -5.71 -8.04 -4.96
CA TYR A 124 -4.56 -7.22 -5.33
C TYR A 124 -4.94 -6.02 -6.18
N PHE A 125 -4.16 -4.98 -6.05
CA PHE A 125 -4.21 -3.78 -6.88
C PHE A 125 -2.82 -3.44 -7.41
N HIS A 126 -2.75 -3.19 -8.71
CA HIS A 126 -1.56 -2.64 -9.35
C HIS A 126 -2.03 -1.76 -10.52
N ARG A 127 -1.64 -0.51 -10.52
CA ARG A 127 -2.13 0.47 -11.50
C ARG A 127 -1.59 0.21 -12.90
N ASP A 128 -0.30 -0.01 -13.00
CA ASP A 128 0.37 -0.17 -14.28
C ASP A 128 0.21 -1.60 -14.80
N GLY A 129 0.06 -1.73 -16.13
CA GLY A 129 -0.12 -3.04 -16.74
C GLY A 129 1.05 -3.99 -16.47
N TYR A 130 0.74 -5.13 -15.88
CA TYR A 130 1.72 -6.18 -15.63
C TYR A 130 1.58 -7.30 -16.64
N LYS A 131 2.66 -7.58 -17.36
CA LYS A 131 2.77 -8.77 -18.22
C LYS A 131 3.65 -9.80 -17.54
N LYS A 132 3.06 -10.95 -17.22
CA LYS A 132 3.79 -12.06 -16.62
C LYS A 132 4.86 -12.58 -17.61
N ARG A 133 6.13 -12.48 -17.21
CA ARG A 133 7.26 -12.94 -18.03
C ARG A 133 7.63 -14.40 -17.82
N SER A 134 7.14 -15.03 -16.75
CA SER A 134 7.43 -16.41 -16.39
C SER A 134 6.16 -17.24 -16.26
N LYS A 135 6.22 -18.52 -16.61
CA LYS A 135 5.14 -19.48 -16.40
C LYS A 135 4.94 -19.82 -14.92
N LYS A 136 5.98 -19.59 -14.09
CA LYS A 136 5.92 -19.85 -12.65
C LYS A 136 5.06 -18.80 -11.96
N SER A 137 4.08 -19.23 -11.18
CA SER A 137 3.33 -18.35 -10.28
C SER A 137 4.04 -18.30 -8.94
N LEU A 138 4.41 -17.08 -8.52
CA LEU A 138 4.98 -16.85 -7.20
C LEU A 138 3.87 -16.93 -6.14
N THR A 139 4.18 -17.53 -5.01
CA THR A 139 3.31 -17.43 -3.82
C THR A 139 3.42 -16.06 -3.18
N LEU A 140 2.47 -15.72 -2.32
CA LEU A 140 2.51 -14.45 -1.61
C LEU A 140 3.76 -14.35 -0.70
N ASP A 141 4.18 -15.47 -0.09
CA ASP A 141 5.38 -15.52 0.75
C ASP A 141 6.66 -15.30 -0.06
N GLU A 142 6.74 -15.84 -1.27
CA GLU A 142 7.86 -15.56 -2.19
C GLU A 142 7.90 -14.09 -2.61
N ILE A 143 6.75 -13.48 -2.88
CA ILE A 143 6.65 -12.05 -3.20
C ILE A 143 7.11 -11.20 -2.01
N ARG A 144 6.70 -11.54 -0.79
CA ARG A 144 7.16 -10.88 0.44
C ARG A 144 8.68 -10.96 0.60
N GLY A 145 9.26 -12.10 0.30
CA GLY A 145 10.70 -12.31 0.33
C GLY A 145 11.48 -11.43 -0.65
N TYR A 146 10.94 -11.22 -1.86
CA TYR A 146 11.58 -10.39 -2.89
C TYR A 146 11.47 -8.89 -2.62
N TYR A 147 10.34 -8.40 -2.13
CA TYR A 147 10.03 -6.97 -2.05
C TYR A 147 9.96 -6.44 -0.62
N GLY A 148 10.02 -7.32 0.37
CA GLY A 148 9.70 -6.98 1.74
C GLY A 148 8.20 -6.69 1.91
N SER A 149 7.71 -6.86 3.12
CA SER A 149 6.30 -6.64 3.44
C SER A 149 6.16 -6.08 4.84
N GLU A 150 5.25 -5.16 5.01
CA GLU A 150 4.82 -4.66 6.31
C GLU A 150 3.31 -4.84 6.44
N LYS A 151 2.90 -5.67 7.40
CA LYS A 151 1.49 -5.86 7.76
C LYS A 151 1.09 -4.88 8.86
N ILE A 152 -0.07 -4.30 8.69
CA ILE A 152 -0.77 -3.61 9.78
C ILE A 152 -2.04 -4.38 10.03
N GLU A 153 -2.10 -5.07 11.17
CA GLU A 153 -3.30 -5.73 11.62
C GLU A 153 -4.22 -4.69 12.30
N LYS A 154 -5.50 -4.72 11.99
CA LYS A 154 -6.50 -4.00 12.75
C LYS A 154 -6.75 -4.75 14.04
N GLU A 155 -6.38 -4.20 15.18
CA GLU A 155 -6.88 -4.69 16.45
C GLU A 155 -8.38 -4.40 16.58
N ASN A 156 -9.12 -5.38 17.13
CA ASN A 156 -10.56 -5.29 17.36
C ASN A 156 -10.98 -4.14 18.31
N SER A 157 -10.05 -3.48 18.94
CA SER A 157 -10.29 -2.41 19.92
C SER A 157 -10.25 -1.00 19.36
N GLY A 158 -10.05 -0.82 18.06
CA GLY A 158 -9.95 0.50 17.45
C GLY A 158 -8.72 1.32 17.85
N LYS A 159 -7.82 0.75 18.65
CA LYS A 159 -6.54 1.35 19.01
C LYS A 159 -5.42 0.62 18.29
N ILE A 160 -4.68 1.32 17.47
CA ILE A 160 -3.41 0.82 16.98
C ILE A 160 -2.42 0.93 18.14
N ALA A 161 -1.85 -0.19 18.54
CA ALA A 161 -0.72 -0.15 19.45
C ALA A 161 0.43 0.59 18.75
N VAL A 162 0.83 1.71 19.30
CA VAL A 162 2.02 2.43 18.86
C VAL A 162 3.20 1.68 19.45
N ALA A 163 3.88 0.93 18.62
CA ALA A 163 5.15 0.35 19.01
C ALA A 163 6.26 1.40 18.91
#